data_089b79b115a5fdb602407a8191502582
#
_entry.id   089b79b115a5fdb602407a8191502582
#
_cell.length_a   1.000
_cell.length_b   1.000
_cell.length_c   1.000
_cell.angle_alpha   90.00
_cell.angle_beta   90.00
_cell.angle_gamma   90.00
#
_symmetry.space_group_name_H-M   'P 1'
#
loop_
_entity.id
_entity.type
_entity.pdbx_description
1 polymer ?
#
loop_
_entity_poly.entity_id
_entity_poly.type
_entity_poly.pdbx_seq_one_letter_code
_entity_poly.pdbx_strand_id
1 'polypeptide(L)'
;MGNTLITGHTKGIGKHLYENLPCDIGFCRATGHDINDPDVRRFIASMPADIIINNAHGRGYSQTELLKSLFEAHRDDPNVVIINIGTDVAYASKWSVVYDDYPIEKSALVAACEHYQNLAHRCRITLIEPNDIRDFGYDPILNAVQYVLSNRAVEIKNVRLHGR
;
A
#
# COMPACT_ATOMS: atom_id res chain seq x y z
N MET A 1 4.32 19.17 7.44
CA MET A 1 4.17 17.76 7.02
C MET A 1 3.25 17.76 5.83
N GLY A 2 3.55 16.99 4.80
CA GLY A 2 2.70 16.95 3.62
C GLY A 2 1.42 16.16 3.86
N ASN A 3 0.45 16.31 2.96
CA ASN A 3 -0.83 15.62 3.03
C ASN A 3 -0.67 14.11 2.94
N THR A 4 -1.26 13.36 3.88
CA THR A 4 -1.26 11.90 3.90
C THR A 4 -2.60 11.34 3.48
N LEU A 5 -2.59 10.48 2.48
CA LEU A 5 -3.75 9.79 1.94
C LEU A 5 -3.64 8.28 2.22
N ILE A 6 -4.72 7.66 2.66
CA ILE A 6 -4.80 6.21 2.86
C ILE A 6 -6.06 5.61 2.24
N THR A 7 -5.93 4.44 1.63
CA THR A 7 -7.06 3.64 1.16
C THR A 7 -7.39 2.50 2.13
N GLY A 8 -8.69 2.20 2.32
CA GLY A 8 -9.13 1.12 3.20
C GLY A 8 -9.03 1.43 4.70
N HIS A 9 -9.28 2.68 5.10
CA HIS A 9 -9.06 3.23 6.44
C HIS A 9 -10.10 2.84 7.50
N THR A 10 -11.10 2.03 7.19
CA THR A 10 -12.22 1.76 8.13
C THR A 10 -12.08 0.47 8.92
N LYS A 11 -11.16 -0.41 8.57
CA LYS A 11 -10.95 -1.70 9.23
C LYS A 11 -9.47 -2.12 9.23
N GLY A 12 -9.13 -3.03 10.16
CA GLY A 12 -7.85 -3.71 10.20
C GLY A 12 -6.64 -2.77 10.17
N ILE A 13 -5.64 -3.12 9.37
CA ILE A 13 -4.39 -2.36 9.21
C ILE A 13 -4.67 -0.90 8.84
N GLY A 14 -5.53 -0.68 7.85
CA GLY A 14 -5.82 0.67 7.37
C GLY A 14 -6.45 1.57 8.43
N LYS A 15 -7.34 1.04 9.27
CA LYS A 15 -7.91 1.78 10.41
C LYS A 15 -6.84 2.14 11.43
N HIS A 16 -6.00 1.16 11.80
CA HIS A 16 -4.93 1.38 12.77
C HIS A 16 -3.93 2.44 12.28
N LEU A 17 -3.53 2.39 11.03
CA LEU A 17 -2.65 3.40 10.44
C LEU A 17 -3.32 4.78 10.39
N TYR A 18 -4.60 4.86 10.00
CA TYR A 18 -5.34 6.11 9.93
C TYR A 18 -5.47 6.81 11.29
N GLU A 19 -5.68 6.04 12.36
CA GLU A 19 -5.84 6.56 13.72
C GLU A 19 -4.51 6.95 14.39
N ASN A 20 -3.36 6.42 13.92
CA ASN A 20 -2.05 6.59 14.58
C ASN A 20 -1.01 7.34 13.72
N LEU A 21 -1.35 7.70 12.50
CA LEU A 21 -0.55 8.57 11.63
C LEU A 21 -1.29 9.90 11.42
N PRO A 22 -0.60 10.99 11.09
CA PRO A 22 -1.23 12.24 10.68
C PRO A 22 -1.85 12.09 9.27
N CYS A 23 -2.94 11.32 9.17
CA CYS A 23 -3.66 11.10 7.93
C CYS A 23 -4.74 12.17 7.71
N ASP A 24 -4.67 12.85 6.58
CA ASP A 24 -5.61 13.92 6.23
C ASP A 24 -6.83 13.39 5.46
N ILE A 25 -6.63 12.37 4.61
CA ILE A 25 -7.66 11.87 3.70
C ILE A 25 -7.72 10.35 3.75
N GLY A 26 -8.91 9.81 4.03
CA GLY A 26 -9.19 8.37 3.99
C GLY A 26 -10.20 8.03 2.90
N PHE A 27 -9.86 7.06 2.04
CA PHE A 27 -10.76 6.51 1.02
C PHE A 27 -11.15 5.08 1.33
N CYS A 28 -12.43 4.76 1.25
CA CYS A 28 -12.92 3.40 1.37
C CYS A 28 -14.27 3.21 0.65
N ARG A 29 -14.65 1.97 0.46
CA ARG A 29 -15.92 1.61 -0.16
C ARG A 29 -17.13 2.17 0.59
N ALA A 30 -17.09 2.22 1.92
CA ALA A 30 -18.18 2.76 2.74
C ALA A 30 -18.39 4.28 2.54
N THR A 31 -17.36 5.01 2.07
CA THR A 31 -17.44 6.42 1.72
C THR A 31 -17.65 6.67 0.22
N GLY A 32 -18.05 5.63 -0.53
CA GLY A 32 -18.29 5.74 -1.98
C GLY A 32 -17.03 5.63 -2.85
N HIS A 33 -15.87 5.29 -2.25
CA HIS A 33 -14.60 5.20 -2.98
C HIS A 33 -14.14 3.74 -3.05
N ASP A 34 -14.80 2.96 -3.92
CA ASP A 34 -14.42 1.56 -4.17
C ASP A 34 -13.28 1.50 -5.20
N ILE A 35 -12.11 1.01 -4.81
CA ILE A 35 -10.96 0.85 -5.72
C ILE A 35 -11.18 -0.18 -6.83
N ASN A 36 -12.28 -0.95 -6.80
CA ASN A 36 -12.67 -1.79 -7.94
C ASN A 36 -13.11 -0.95 -9.14
N ASP A 37 -13.58 0.28 -8.89
CA ASP A 37 -13.96 1.22 -9.94
C ASP A 37 -12.71 1.93 -10.51
N PRO A 38 -12.45 1.84 -11.83
CA PRO A 38 -11.34 2.53 -12.49
C PRO A 38 -11.40 4.07 -12.34
N ASP A 39 -12.59 4.65 -12.30
CA ASP A 39 -12.76 6.11 -12.15
C ASP A 39 -12.36 6.55 -10.75
N VAL A 40 -12.70 5.76 -9.74
CA VAL A 40 -12.27 5.99 -8.36
C VAL A 40 -10.75 5.89 -8.24
N ARG A 41 -10.10 4.90 -8.88
CA ARG A 41 -8.63 4.81 -8.88
C ARG A 41 -7.97 6.04 -9.50
N ARG A 42 -8.50 6.51 -10.65
CA ARG A 42 -8.00 7.74 -11.31
C ARG A 42 -8.21 8.96 -10.42
N PHE A 43 -9.38 9.07 -9.79
CA PHE A 43 -9.67 10.15 -8.86
C PHE A 43 -8.68 10.15 -7.67
N ILE A 44 -8.47 9.01 -7.00
CA ILE A 44 -7.52 8.89 -5.90
C ILE A 44 -6.11 9.27 -6.35
N ALA A 45 -5.68 8.80 -7.52
CA ALA A 45 -4.36 9.12 -8.06
C ALA A 45 -4.17 10.59 -8.42
N SER A 46 -5.26 11.31 -8.72
CA SER A 46 -5.21 12.75 -9.01
C SER A 46 -5.15 13.65 -7.78
N MET A 47 -5.36 13.08 -6.58
CA MET A 47 -5.35 13.86 -5.34
C MET A 47 -3.94 14.30 -4.97
N PRO A 48 -3.75 15.58 -4.59
CA PRO A 48 -2.46 16.06 -4.12
C PRO A 48 -2.13 15.42 -2.77
N ALA A 49 -1.06 14.63 -2.71
CA ALA A 49 -0.58 14.01 -1.49
C ALA A 49 0.93 13.78 -1.56
N ASP A 50 1.62 13.99 -0.42
CA ASP A 50 3.04 13.69 -0.28
C ASP A 50 3.28 12.25 0.21
N ILE A 51 2.30 11.69 0.91
CA ILE A 51 2.32 10.32 1.42
C ILE A 51 1.05 9.61 0.98
N ILE A 52 1.18 8.50 0.29
CA ILE A 52 0.06 7.70 -0.19
C ILE A 52 0.21 6.27 0.33
N ILE A 53 -0.74 5.81 1.15
CA ILE A 53 -0.77 4.46 1.68
C ILE A 53 -1.82 3.65 0.91
N ASN A 54 -1.36 2.84 -0.03
CA ASN A 54 -2.17 1.93 -0.82
C ASN A 54 -2.40 0.63 -0.03
N ASN A 55 -3.41 0.65 0.85
CA ASN A 55 -3.73 -0.45 1.77
C ASN A 55 -5.01 -1.21 1.36
N ALA A 56 -5.99 -0.55 0.74
CA ALA A 56 -7.25 -1.21 0.40
C ALA A 56 -7.03 -2.44 -0.49
N HIS A 57 -7.62 -3.56 -0.10
CA HIS A 57 -7.74 -4.73 -0.95
C HIS A 57 -9.14 -4.74 -1.58
N GLY A 58 -9.20 -4.77 -2.90
CA GLY A 58 -10.42 -4.93 -3.69
C GLY A 58 -10.48 -6.33 -4.31
N ARG A 59 -11.39 -6.53 -5.25
CA ARG A 59 -11.45 -7.76 -6.07
C ARG A 59 -10.42 -7.70 -7.18
N GLY A 60 -9.91 -8.87 -7.57
CA GLY A 60 -8.94 -8.98 -8.64
C GLY A 60 -7.70 -8.14 -8.35
N TYR A 61 -7.16 -7.52 -9.36
CA TYR A 61 -5.91 -6.76 -9.27
C TYR A 61 -6.10 -5.27 -8.92
N SER A 62 -7.24 -4.88 -8.33
CA SER A 62 -7.59 -3.47 -8.11
C SER A 62 -6.56 -2.68 -7.29
N GLN A 63 -5.90 -3.30 -6.30
CA GLN A 63 -4.81 -2.67 -5.56
C GLN A 63 -3.57 -2.45 -6.44
N THR A 64 -3.24 -3.41 -7.29
CA THR A 64 -2.14 -3.31 -8.27
C THR A 64 -2.43 -2.25 -9.33
N GLU A 65 -3.67 -2.20 -9.82
CA GLU A 65 -4.13 -1.17 -10.76
C GLU A 65 -4.12 0.24 -10.15
N LEU A 66 -4.43 0.34 -8.85
CA LEU A 66 -4.29 1.61 -8.14
C LEU A 66 -2.82 2.04 -8.06
N LEU A 67 -1.90 1.12 -7.72
CA LEU A 67 -0.46 1.40 -7.73
C LEU A 67 -0.01 1.93 -9.09
N LYS A 68 -0.48 1.33 -10.20
CA LYS A 68 -0.19 1.81 -11.56
C LYS A 68 -0.63 3.25 -11.74
N SER A 69 -1.89 3.56 -11.39
CA SER A 69 -2.45 4.92 -11.53
C SER A 69 -1.67 5.94 -10.67
N LEU A 70 -1.30 5.57 -9.45
CA LEU A 70 -0.49 6.39 -8.56
C LEU A 70 0.91 6.64 -9.13
N PHE A 71 1.56 5.60 -9.67
CA PHE A 71 2.86 5.74 -10.30
C PHE A 71 2.80 6.68 -11.52
N GLU A 72 1.83 6.48 -12.41
CA GLU A 72 1.65 7.34 -13.59
C GLU A 72 1.42 8.81 -13.23
N ALA A 73 0.70 9.08 -12.14
CA ALA A 73 0.39 10.43 -11.69
C ALA A 73 1.58 11.12 -10.98
N HIS A 74 2.40 10.37 -10.23
CA HIS A 74 3.37 10.94 -9.30
C HIS A 74 4.84 10.60 -9.61
N ARG A 75 5.13 9.83 -10.68
CA ARG A 75 6.48 9.32 -10.97
C ARG A 75 7.57 10.38 -10.99
N ASP A 76 7.26 11.61 -11.37
CA ASP A 76 8.23 12.70 -11.52
C ASP A 76 8.32 13.61 -10.29
N ASP A 77 7.54 13.35 -9.23
CA ASP A 77 7.55 14.14 -7.99
C ASP A 77 8.44 13.48 -6.91
N PRO A 78 9.60 14.08 -6.57
CA PRO A 78 10.52 13.53 -5.57
C PRO A 78 10.00 13.62 -4.13
N ASN A 79 8.93 14.38 -3.87
CA ASN A 79 8.37 14.55 -2.55
C ASN A 79 7.38 13.43 -2.20
N VAL A 80 6.83 12.76 -3.22
CA VAL A 80 5.82 11.72 -3.04
C VAL A 80 6.43 10.40 -2.60
N VAL A 81 5.79 9.77 -1.62
CA VAL A 81 6.07 8.41 -1.15
C VAL A 81 4.82 7.56 -1.29
N ILE A 82 4.89 6.50 -2.06
CA ILE A 82 3.82 5.51 -2.24
C ILE A 82 4.18 4.27 -1.42
N ILE A 83 3.43 4.00 -0.36
CA ILE A 83 3.60 2.82 0.51
C ILE A 83 2.50 1.83 0.18
N ASN A 84 2.88 0.64 -0.26
CA ASN A 84 1.96 -0.45 -0.56
C ASN A 84 1.95 -1.44 0.59
N ILE A 85 0.76 -1.80 1.08
CA ILE A 85 0.60 -2.85 2.09
C ILE A 85 0.30 -4.17 1.38
N GLY A 86 1.31 -5.00 1.33
CA GLY A 86 1.26 -6.35 0.79
C GLY A 86 0.94 -7.39 1.85
N THR A 87 1.49 -8.58 1.69
CA THR A 87 1.45 -9.68 2.65
C THR A 87 2.48 -10.74 2.25
N ASP A 88 3.02 -11.48 3.20
CA ASP A 88 3.89 -12.62 2.93
C ASP A 88 3.16 -13.82 2.32
N VAL A 89 1.84 -13.86 2.40
CA VAL A 89 0.99 -14.87 1.73
C VAL A 89 1.24 -14.91 0.21
N ALA A 90 1.71 -13.81 -0.38
CA ALA A 90 2.10 -13.73 -1.78
C ALA A 90 3.14 -14.82 -2.19
N TYR A 91 3.93 -15.31 -1.22
CA TYR A 91 4.98 -16.33 -1.44
C TYR A 91 4.58 -17.75 -0.97
N ALA A 92 3.43 -17.90 -0.35
CA ALA A 92 3.04 -19.13 0.32
C ALA A 92 2.14 -20.01 -0.57
N SER A 93 2.74 -20.93 -1.32
CA SER A 93 2.00 -21.87 -2.16
C SER A 93 0.93 -22.70 -1.42
N LYS A 94 1.12 -22.96 -0.12
CA LYS A 94 0.19 -23.73 0.72
C LYS A 94 -1.09 -22.97 1.10
N TRP A 95 -1.16 -21.66 0.90
CA TRP A 95 -2.35 -20.86 1.20
C TRP A 95 -3.34 -20.81 0.03
N SER A 96 -2.93 -21.23 -1.18
CA SER A 96 -3.77 -21.25 -2.38
C SER A 96 -5.04 -22.09 -2.24
N VAL A 97 -5.04 -23.06 -1.33
CA VAL A 97 -6.21 -23.94 -1.08
C VAL A 97 -7.30 -23.24 -0.28
N VAL A 98 -6.98 -22.16 0.44
CA VAL A 98 -7.88 -21.52 1.41
C VAL A 98 -8.42 -20.17 0.90
N TYR A 99 -7.68 -19.47 0.04
CA TYR A 99 -7.94 -18.07 -0.31
C TYR A 99 -8.13 -17.80 -1.79
N ASP A 100 -8.49 -18.79 -2.57
CA ASP A 100 -8.73 -18.64 -4.02
C ASP A 100 -7.62 -17.81 -4.72
N ASP A 101 -7.99 -16.67 -5.27
CA ASP A 101 -7.10 -15.80 -6.02
C ASP A 101 -6.25 -14.83 -5.17
N TYR A 102 -6.50 -14.72 -3.87
CA TYR A 102 -5.83 -13.72 -3.02
C TYR A 102 -4.29 -13.78 -3.05
N PRO A 103 -3.64 -14.96 -2.96
CA PRO A 103 -2.19 -15.05 -3.09
C PRO A 103 -1.69 -14.59 -4.47
N ILE A 104 -2.45 -14.88 -5.53
CA ILE A 104 -2.12 -14.49 -6.91
C ILE A 104 -2.22 -12.97 -7.05
N GLU A 105 -3.28 -12.37 -6.55
CA GLU A 105 -3.49 -10.92 -6.55
C GLU A 105 -2.38 -10.18 -5.78
N LYS A 106 -1.97 -10.72 -4.64
CA LYS A 106 -0.88 -10.14 -3.84
C LYS A 106 0.50 -10.35 -4.48
N SER A 107 0.74 -11.47 -5.14
CA SER A 107 1.96 -11.70 -5.95
C SER A 107 2.05 -10.70 -7.11
N ALA A 108 0.93 -10.36 -7.73
CA ALA A 108 0.89 -9.33 -8.77
C ALA A 108 1.25 -7.93 -8.21
N LEU A 109 0.82 -7.60 -6.98
CA LEU A 109 1.22 -6.35 -6.33
C LEU A 109 2.73 -6.31 -6.06
N VAL A 110 3.32 -7.42 -5.59
CA VAL A 110 4.78 -7.54 -5.38
C VAL A 110 5.52 -7.31 -6.69
N ALA A 111 5.14 -8.03 -7.74
CA ALA A 111 5.76 -7.91 -9.06
C ALA A 111 5.63 -6.48 -9.63
N ALA A 112 4.48 -5.83 -9.45
CA ALA A 112 4.27 -4.45 -9.87
C ALA A 112 5.14 -3.47 -9.08
N CYS A 113 5.27 -3.63 -7.76
CA CYS A 113 6.17 -2.81 -6.94
C CYS A 113 7.61 -2.94 -7.44
N GLU A 114 8.13 -4.15 -7.62
CA GLU A 114 9.47 -4.40 -8.15
C GLU A 114 9.66 -3.77 -9.55
N HIS A 115 8.66 -3.91 -10.42
CA HIS A 115 8.70 -3.33 -11.76
C HIS A 115 8.84 -1.80 -11.70
N TYR A 116 7.96 -1.11 -10.97
CA TYR A 116 7.96 0.35 -10.90
C TYR A 116 9.18 0.92 -10.16
N GLN A 117 9.69 0.22 -9.15
CA GLN A 117 10.93 0.58 -8.44
C GLN A 117 12.18 0.51 -9.34
N ASN A 118 12.13 -0.24 -10.44
CA ASN A 118 13.24 -0.39 -11.39
C ASN A 118 13.07 0.49 -12.65
N LEU A 119 11.94 1.16 -12.82
CA LEU A 119 11.78 2.17 -13.88
C LEU A 119 12.42 3.50 -13.47
N ALA A 120 12.66 4.36 -14.45
CA ALA A 120 13.10 5.73 -14.18
C ALA A 120 11.95 6.52 -13.53
N HIS A 121 12.13 6.92 -12.28
CA HIS A 121 11.16 7.70 -11.51
C HIS A 121 11.87 8.57 -10.46
N ARG A 122 11.14 9.50 -9.86
CA ARG A 122 11.60 10.37 -8.77
C ARG A 122 10.82 10.16 -7.48
N CYS A 123 9.55 9.73 -7.54
CA CYS A 123 8.78 9.34 -6.37
C CYS A 123 9.42 8.11 -5.70
N ARG A 124 9.12 7.88 -4.43
CA ARG A 124 9.57 6.68 -3.70
C ARG A 124 8.45 5.67 -3.61
N ILE A 125 8.78 4.41 -3.85
CA ILE A 125 7.83 3.29 -3.80
C ILE A 125 8.35 2.27 -2.80
N THR A 126 7.55 1.99 -1.77
CA THR A 126 7.87 1.00 -0.74
C THR A 126 6.77 -0.06 -0.69
N LEU A 127 7.17 -1.31 -0.53
CA LEU A 127 6.29 -2.43 -0.23
C LEU A 127 6.53 -2.87 1.22
N ILE A 128 5.48 -2.91 2.04
CA ILE A 128 5.50 -3.48 3.39
C ILE A 128 4.71 -4.77 3.37
N GLU A 129 5.35 -5.88 3.74
CA GLU A 129 4.79 -7.22 3.69
C GLU A 129 4.67 -7.79 5.11
N PRO A 130 3.53 -7.55 5.79
CA PRO A 130 3.28 -8.16 7.08
C PRO A 130 3.04 -9.67 6.92
N ASN A 131 3.50 -10.43 7.90
CA ASN A 131 3.13 -11.81 8.13
C ASN A 131 1.76 -11.87 8.84
N ASP A 132 1.41 -12.98 9.43
CA ASP A 132 0.12 -13.13 10.10
C ASP A 132 -0.03 -12.15 11.29
N ILE A 133 -0.86 -11.14 11.08
CA ILE A 133 -1.14 -10.09 12.07
C ILE A 133 -1.81 -10.61 13.34
N ARG A 134 -2.35 -11.83 13.34
CA ARG A 134 -2.91 -12.46 14.53
C ARG A 134 -1.84 -12.72 15.59
N ASP A 135 -0.60 -12.89 15.17
CA ASP A 135 0.52 -13.23 16.06
C ASP A 135 1.14 -11.99 16.72
N PHE A 136 1.11 -10.81 16.07
CA PHE A 136 1.82 -9.64 16.57
C PHE A 136 1.04 -8.29 16.49
N GLY A 137 -0.20 -8.31 16.01
CA GLY A 137 -1.04 -7.11 15.90
C GLY A 137 -0.61 -6.15 14.79
N TYR A 138 -1.00 -4.88 14.89
CA TYR A 138 -0.78 -3.87 13.85
C TYR A 138 0.40 -2.93 14.13
N ASP A 139 0.92 -2.85 15.36
CA ASP A 139 1.99 -1.94 15.74
C ASP A 139 3.29 -2.13 14.94
N PRO A 140 3.74 -3.35 14.63
CA PRO A 140 4.91 -3.54 13.77
C PRO A 140 4.75 -2.93 12.38
N ILE A 141 3.53 -2.92 11.83
CA ILE A 141 3.23 -2.31 10.52
C ILE A 141 3.30 -0.78 10.63
N LEU A 142 2.71 -0.22 11.70
CA LEU A 142 2.80 1.21 12.00
C LEU A 142 4.27 1.65 12.14
N ASN A 143 5.06 0.90 12.91
CA ASN A 143 6.49 1.17 13.09
C ASN A 143 7.27 1.10 11.76
N ALA A 144 6.95 0.15 10.88
CA ALA A 144 7.56 0.03 9.56
C ALA A 144 7.21 1.25 8.68
N VAL A 145 5.95 1.70 8.68
CA VAL A 145 5.53 2.92 7.97
C VAL A 145 6.28 4.13 8.51
N GLN A 146 6.32 4.32 9.83
CA GLN A 146 7.05 5.43 10.47
C GLN A 146 8.54 5.39 10.15
N TYR A 147 9.16 4.20 10.13
CA TYR A 147 10.56 4.04 9.73
C TYR A 147 10.80 4.49 8.29
N VAL A 148 9.95 4.09 7.35
CA VAL A 148 10.04 4.53 5.94
C VAL A 148 9.91 6.05 5.84
N LEU A 149 8.95 6.64 6.55
CA LEU A 149 8.70 8.08 6.52
C LEU A 149 9.81 8.91 7.18
N SER A 150 10.48 8.36 8.20
CA SER A 150 11.59 9.03 8.90
C SER A 150 12.91 8.97 8.13
N ASN A 151 13.07 8.03 7.21
CA ASN A 151 14.31 7.80 6.46
C ASN A 151 14.22 8.33 5.00
N ARG A 152 13.81 9.59 4.85
CA ARG A 152 13.57 10.19 3.53
C ARG A 152 14.82 10.32 2.64
N ALA A 153 16.02 10.26 3.21
CA ALA A 153 17.28 10.36 2.48
C ALA A 153 17.67 9.09 1.72
N VAL A 154 17.02 7.96 2.01
CA VAL A 154 17.30 6.66 1.39
C VAL A 154 16.01 6.06 0.80
N GLU A 155 16.17 5.28 -0.26
CA GLU A 155 15.08 4.50 -0.82
C GLU A 155 14.96 3.17 -0.09
N ILE A 156 13.82 2.96 0.57
CA ILE A 156 13.49 1.69 1.23
C ILE A 156 12.47 0.96 0.34
N LYS A 157 12.94 -0.03 -0.41
CA LYS A 157 12.12 -0.72 -1.42
C LYS A 157 11.16 -1.73 -0.81
N ASN A 158 11.63 -2.52 0.16
CA ASN A 158 10.83 -3.60 0.76
C ASN A 158 11.11 -3.73 2.26
N VAL A 159 10.05 -3.92 3.05
CA VAL A 159 10.11 -4.23 4.49
C VAL A 159 9.25 -5.47 4.75
N ARG A 160 9.88 -6.59 5.11
CA ARG A 160 9.18 -7.82 5.49
C ARG A 160 9.13 -7.94 7.01
N LEU A 161 7.93 -8.18 7.53
CA LEU A 161 7.70 -8.34 8.95
C LEU A 161 7.38 -9.81 9.24
N HIS A 162 8.29 -10.48 9.94
CA HIS A 162 8.10 -11.86 10.38
C HIS A 162 7.89 -11.91 11.88
N GLY A 163 6.83 -12.60 12.35
CA GLY A 163 6.67 -12.97 13.75
C GLY A 163 7.81 -13.93 14.18
N ARG A 164 8.16 -13.88 15.46
CA ARG A 164 9.11 -14.84 16.09
C ARG A 164 8.37 -16.09 16.50
#